data_517b530f2b41d198672577bc55c4bd1a
#
_entry.id   517b530f2b41d198672577bc55c4bd1a
#
_cell.length_a   1.000
_cell.length_b   1.000
_cell.length_c   1.000
_cell.angle_alpha   90.00
_cell.angle_beta   90.00
_cell.angle_gamma   90.00
#
_symmetry.space_group_name_H-M   'P 1'
#
loop_
_entity.id
_entity.type
_entity.pdbx_description
1 polymer ?
#
loop_
_entity_poly.entity_id
_entity_poly.type
_entity_poly.pdbx_seq_one_letter_code
_entity_poly.pdbx_strand_id
1 'polypeptide(L)'
;MKRWRNLLWIVPLLAYGQGTCPVRHLAIFDAGMAEFLEERTLDLQPGPNTVEWRSLMPQAAIGTLRVTGDQLTVLRQDVTFDGPEIRNQKSPVLRLVIQNGGPAGPRKVQVDYLAPRLSWKSDYSLVLAPPARSAAPAEMLLDGWVSVRNDSGMDVCAGDVDLVAGEVQFLAEGAAAPRDYTANAQQARFSGGVAEAESGGADVAGLSVFTRLGLGRNIAIAANALIGRFPLFQRLKLSVEQRNIFENDARTQTLGRGGFMLAPRGLEVRLVSRNDSASLLPAGVVTMYSQDGGIPQVVGQDRIPITPAGADFSVTQGRSNILQGTRRVVERRELTDPTARNHMKLSTVVEVVITNRGGDPATAFVREGIENWGYGDWTVTETSHPHQKLGDRMMEFRVPVPPKGAVKVAYTVEIR
;
A
#
# COMPACT_ATOMS: atom_id res chain seq x y z
N MET A 1 48.83 -0.24 -20.25
CA MET A 1 47.98 -1.40 -19.89
C MET A 1 48.01 -1.60 -18.39
N LYS A 2 47.04 -1.09 -17.67
CA LYS A 2 46.88 -1.30 -16.21
C LYS A 2 45.66 -2.17 -15.99
N ARG A 3 45.87 -3.39 -15.52
CA ARG A 3 44.82 -4.35 -15.13
C ARG A 3 44.16 -3.88 -13.86
N TRP A 4 42.89 -3.60 -13.89
CA TRP A 4 42.05 -3.40 -12.72
C TRP A 4 41.69 -4.80 -12.17
N ARG A 5 42.17 -5.09 -10.96
CA ARG A 5 41.76 -6.26 -10.18
C ARG A 5 40.44 -5.92 -9.50
N ASN A 6 39.38 -6.63 -9.89
CA ASN A 6 38.11 -6.62 -9.20
C ASN A 6 38.29 -7.15 -7.78
N LEU A 7 38.23 -6.28 -6.79
CA LEU A 7 38.05 -6.68 -5.40
C LEU A 7 36.55 -6.91 -5.20
N LEU A 8 36.12 -8.17 -5.26
CA LEU A 8 34.88 -8.62 -4.67
C LEU A 8 35.00 -8.50 -3.16
N TRP A 9 34.32 -7.53 -2.57
CA TRP A 9 34.09 -7.50 -1.14
C TRP A 9 33.03 -8.56 -0.81
N ILE A 10 33.49 -9.76 -0.47
CA ILE A 10 32.65 -10.78 0.17
C ILE A 10 32.50 -10.30 1.62
N VAL A 11 31.34 -9.70 1.91
CA VAL A 11 30.90 -9.52 3.30
C VAL A 11 30.74 -10.94 3.87
N PRO A 12 31.44 -11.31 4.95
CA PRO A 12 31.21 -12.61 5.55
C PRO A 12 29.76 -12.65 6.05
N LEU A 13 28.90 -13.42 5.37
CA LEU A 13 27.72 -13.96 6.03
C LEU A 13 28.24 -14.64 7.29
N LEU A 14 27.84 -14.13 8.45
CA LEU A 14 28.00 -14.84 9.71
C LEU A 14 27.39 -16.23 9.50
N ALA A 15 28.26 -17.21 9.31
CA ALA A 15 27.89 -18.60 9.23
C ALA A 15 27.33 -18.99 10.62
N TYR A 16 26.03 -18.83 10.81
CA TYR A 16 25.33 -19.65 11.78
C TYR A 16 25.57 -21.08 11.33
N GLY A 17 26.39 -21.82 12.08
CA GLY A 17 26.61 -23.25 11.87
C GLY A 17 25.24 -23.91 11.67
N GLN A 18 25.19 -25.09 11.04
CA GLN A 18 23.98 -25.85 10.69
C GLN A 18 23.11 -26.22 11.93
N GLY A 19 22.77 -25.25 12.78
CA GLY A 19 21.83 -25.31 13.88
C GLY A 19 20.46 -24.81 13.37
N THR A 20 19.42 -25.55 13.67
CA THR A 20 18.05 -25.14 13.43
C THR A 20 17.78 -23.79 14.09
N CYS A 21 17.19 -22.85 13.36
CA CYS A 21 16.76 -21.57 13.91
C CYS A 21 15.83 -21.78 15.11
N PRO A 22 16.01 -21.03 16.22
CA PRO A 22 15.20 -21.21 17.44
C PRO A 22 13.73 -20.84 17.22
N VAL A 23 13.44 -19.90 16.33
CA VAL A 23 12.07 -19.57 15.92
C VAL A 23 11.68 -20.49 14.77
N ARG A 24 10.65 -21.30 14.97
CA ARG A 24 10.13 -22.18 13.93
C ARG A 24 9.45 -21.40 12.82
N HIS A 25 8.58 -20.45 13.20
CA HIS A 25 7.84 -19.63 12.29
C HIS A 25 7.76 -18.18 12.80
N LEU A 26 7.94 -17.23 11.91
CA LEU A 26 7.87 -15.80 12.17
C LEU A 26 6.91 -15.15 11.17
N ALA A 27 5.84 -14.52 11.66
CA ALA A 27 4.95 -13.71 10.83
C ALA A 27 5.16 -12.23 11.18
N ILE A 28 5.60 -11.42 10.21
CA ILE A 28 5.87 -9.99 10.39
C ILE A 28 4.74 -9.19 9.78
N PHE A 29 4.09 -8.34 10.58
CA PHE A 29 3.00 -7.46 10.15
C PHE A 29 3.56 -6.10 9.74
N ASP A 30 2.90 -5.43 8.81
CA ASP A 30 3.26 -4.08 8.35
C ASP A 30 3.07 -3.03 9.46
N ALA A 31 2.19 -3.32 10.43
CA ALA A 31 1.92 -2.48 11.60
C ALA A 31 3.06 -2.44 12.65
N GLY A 32 4.21 -3.08 12.38
CA GLY A 32 5.36 -3.07 13.29
C GLY A 32 5.28 -4.08 14.43
N MET A 33 4.44 -5.10 14.29
CA MET A 33 4.32 -6.26 15.18
C MET A 33 4.81 -7.51 14.47
N ALA A 34 5.21 -8.52 15.24
CA ALA A 34 5.50 -9.84 14.72
C ALA A 34 4.99 -10.93 15.67
N GLU A 35 4.52 -12.03 15.09
CA GLU A 35 4.16 -13.25 15.80
C GLU A 35 5.31 -14.23 15.71
N PHE A 36 5.74 -14.71 16.86
CA PHE A 36 6.81 -15.69 17.03
C PHE A 36 6.23 -17.02 17.44
N LEU A 37 6.57 -18.07 16.72
CA LEU A 37 6.33 -19.45 17.09
C LEU A 37 7.68 -20.11 17.34
N GLU A 38 8.02 -20.30 18.61
CA GLU A 38 9.20 -21.08 19.02
C GLU A 38 8.83 -22.52 19.34
N GLU A 39 9.68 -23.48 18.95
CA GLU A 39 9.49 -24.89 19.27
C GLU A 39 10.78 -25.45 19.88
N ARG A 40 10.64 -26.18 20.99
CA ARG A 40 11.73 -26.92 21.59
C ARG A 40 11.31 -28.32 21.96
N THR A 41 12.25 -29.24 21.87
CA THR A 41 12.09 -30.58 22.42
C THR A 41 12.67 -30.62 23.84
N LEU A 42 11.83 -30.92 24.81
CA LEU A 42 12.18 -30.99 26.22
C LEU A 42 11.98 -32.41 26.73
N ASP A 43 12.94 -32.92 27.52
CA ASP A 43 12.78 -34.19 28.23
C ASP A 43 11.92 -33.97 29.47
N LEU A 44 10.70 -34.47 29.44
CA LEU A 44 9.73 -34.31 30.50
C LEU A 44 9.45 -35.66 31.19
N GLN A 45 9.37 -35.61 32.52
CA GLN A 45 8.89 -36.75 33.34
C GLN A 45 7.35 -36.75 33.38
N PRO A 46 6.70 -37.93 33.63
CA PRO A 46 5.28 -37.95 33.93
C PRO A 46 4.97 -37.07 35.15
N GLY A 47 3.86 -36.33 35.06
CA GLY A 47 3.49 -35.40 36.12
C GLY A 47 4.03 -33.95 35.91
N PRO A 48 4.14 -33.16 36.99
CA PRO A 48 4.53 -31.75 36.89
C PRO A 48 6.03 -31.60 36.63
N ASN A 49 6.39 -30.75 35.67
CA ASN A 49 7.76 -30.38 35.30
C ASN A 49 7.90 -28.86 35.35
N THR A 50 9.05 -28.37 35.80
CA THR A 50 9.40 -26.94 35.77
C THR A 50 10.39 -26.67 34.66
N VAL A 51 10.08 -25.72 33.78
CA VAL A 51 10.88 -25.39 32.62
C VAL A 51 11.11 -23.89 32.56
N GLU A 52 12.31 -23.46 32.16
CA GLU A 52 12.61 -22.08 31.87
C GLU A 52 12.82 -21.86 30.38
N TRP A 53 12.18 -20.79 29.85
CA TRP A 53 12.27 -20.35 28.48
C TRP A 53 12.91 -18.94 28.44
N ARG A 54 14.14 -18.85 27.93
CA ARG A 54 14.98 -17.64 28.03
C ARG A 54 15.21 -16.91 26.72
N SER A 55 14.53 -17.31 25.65
CA SER A 55 14.72 -16.75 24.30
C SER A 55 13.62 -15.77 23.88
N LEU A 56 12.70 -15.43 24.76
CA LEU A 56 11.64 -14.47 24.40
C LEU A 56 12.25 -13.13 23.97
N MET A 57 11.62 -12.54 22.97
CA MET A 57 11.97 -11.18 22.53
C MET A 57 11.88 -10.19 23.70
N PRO A 58 12.79 -9.18 23.79
CA PRO A 58 12.86 -8.27 24.94
C PRO A 58 11.55 -7.57 25.28
N GLN A 59 10.70 -7.37 24.30
CA GLN A 59 9.42 -6.66 24.43
C GLN A 59 8.24 -7.55 24.06
N ALA A 60 8.38 -8.87 24.31
CA ALA A 60 7.26 -9.79 24.12
C ALA A 60 6.01 -9.31 24.87
N ALA A 61 4.88 -9.28 24.19
CA ALA A 61 3.59 -8.94 24.78
C ALA A 61 3.11 -10.12 25.64
N ILE A 62 3.35 -10.03 26.95
CA ILE A 62 3.16 -11.14 27.89
C ILE A 62 1.71 -11.66 27.88
N GLY A 63 0.72 -10.78 27.70
CA GLY A 63 -0.69 -11.17 27.61
C GLY A 63 -1.03 -12.03 26.40
N THR A 64 -0.14 -12.13 25.40
CA THR A 64 -0.34 -12.94 24.19
C THR A 64 0.34 -14.29 24.23
N LEU A 65 1.10 -14.58 25.31
CA LEU A 65 1.83 -15.84 25.46
C LEU A 65 0.87 -17.04 25.50
N ARG A 66 1.09 -17.94 24.58
CA ARG A 66 0.39 -19.21 24.50
C ARG A 66 1.40 -20.36 24.46
N VAL A 67 1.19 -21.36 25.32
CA VAL A 67 2.07 -22.54 25.39
C VAL A 67 1.23 -23.77 25.06
N THR A 68 1.72 -24.57 24.11
CA THR A 68 1.03 -25.77 23.64
C THR A 68 1.99 -26.97 23.49
N GLY A 69 1.46 -28.17 23.57
CA GLY A 69 2.18 -29.43 23.33
C GLY A 69 1.25 -30.62 23.48
N ASP A 70 1.58 -31.74 22.82
CA ASP A 70 0.77 -32.94 22.88
C ASP A 70 0.80 -33.56 24.28
N GLN A 71 -0.36 -33.87 24.85
CA GLN A 71 -0.55 -34.38 26.21
C GLN A 71 0.08 -33.50 27.31
N LEU A 72 0.22 -32.19 27.06
CA LEU A 72 0.75 -31.22 27.99
C LEU A 72 -0.34 -30.27 28.46
N THR A 73 -0.37 -30.01 29.76
CA THR A 73 -1.24 -28.99 30.36
C THR A 73 -0.40 -27.99 31.12
N VAL A 74 -0.54 -26.72 30.81
CA VAL A 74 0.14 -25.67 31.57
C VAL A 74 -0.61 -25.44 32.88
N LEU A 75 0.06 -25.71 33.99
CA LEU A 75 -0.50 -25.50 35.33
C LEU A 75 -0.24 -24.07 35.83
N ARG A 76 0.93 -23.51 35.47
CA ARG A 76 1.36 -22.18 35.88
C ARG A 76 2.36 -21.62 34.88
N GLN A 77 2.25 -20.33 34.62
CA GLN A 77 3.26 -19.55 33.89
C GLN A 77 3.59 -18.27 34.65
N ASP A 78 4.86 -18.06 34.91
CA ASP A 78 5.38 -16.87 35.54
C ASP A 78 6.37 -16.21 34.57
N VAL A 79 6.33 -14.88 34.45
CA VAL A 79 7.31 -14.12 33.68
C VAL A 79 8.10 -13.26 34.63
N THR A 80 9.43 -13.41 34.58
CA THR A 80 10.37 -12.58 35.32
C THR A 80 11.23 -11.77 34.33
N PHE A 81 11.72 -10.61 34.73
CA PHE A 81 12.58 -9.77 33.89
C PHE A 81 14.01 -9.85 34.44
N ASP A 82 14.56 -11.06 34.43
CA ASP A 82 15.92 -11.37 34.90
C ASP A 82 16.82 -11.98 33.81
N GLY A 83 16.35 -11.95 32.58
CA GLY A 83 17.10 -12.36 31.41
C GLY A 83 18.23 -11.39 31.00
N PRO A 84 18.91 -11.65 29.88
CA PRO A 84 19.94 -10.77 29.36
C PRO A 84 19.45 -9.33 29.17
N GLU A 85 20.32 -8.37 29.50
CA GLU A 85 20.04 -6.96 29.30
C GLU A 85 20.22 -6.58 27.81
N ILE A 86 19.18 -6.07 27.20
CA ILE A 86 19.16 -5.62 25.82
C ILE A 86 18.59 -4.21 25.79
N ARG A 87 19.35 -3.23 25.30
CA ARG A 87 18.97 -1.80 25.27
C ARG A 87 18.50 -1.26 26.63
N ASN A 88 19.24 -1.54 27.68
CA ASN A 88 18.94 -1.13 29.06
C ASN A 88 17.61 -1.71 29.60
N GLN A 89 17.15 -2.80 29.04
CA GLN A 89 15.98 -3.55 29.52
C GLN A 89 16.35 -5.01 29.67
N LYS A 90 16.00 -5.61 30.80
CA LYS A 90 16.17 -7.05 31.00
C LYS A 90 15.10 -7.80 30.19
N SER A 91 15.55 -8.82 29.46
CA SER A 91 14.68 -9.66 28.68
C SER A 91 13.76 -10.51 29.58
N PRO A 92 12.53 -10.79 29.15
CA PRO A 92 11.63 -11.67 29.89
C PRO A 92 12.14 -13.11 29.89
N VAL A 93 11.97 -13.79 31.00
CA VAL A 93 12.17 -15.23 31.15
C VAL A 93 10.86 -15.86 31.57
N LEU A 94 10.37 -16.79 30.75
CA LEU A 94 9.13 -17.51 31.03
C LEU A 94 9.45 -18.78 31.82
N ARG A 95 8.85 -18.88 33.01
CA ARG A 95 8.90 -20.09 33.86
C ARG A 95 7.57 -20.82 33.78
N LEU A 96 7.64 -22.06 33.38
CA LEU A 96 6.47 -22.90 33.14
C LEU A 96 6.44 -24.04 34.14
N VAL A 97 5.27 -24.31 34.71
CA VAL A 97 4.97 -25.61 35.34
C VAL A 97 4.02 -26.34 34.41
N ILE A 98 4.51 -27.42 33.80
CA ILE A 98 3.80 -28.19 32.77
C ILE A 98 3.52 -29.58 33.33
N GLN A 99 2.26 -29.99 33.31
CA GLN A 99 1.82 -31.36 33.56
C GLN A 99 2.04 -32.21 32.29
N ASN A 100 2.90 -33.21 32.32
CA ASN A 100 3.02 -34.18 31.27
C ASN A 100 2.07 -35.36 31.60
N GLY A 101 1.01 -35.52 30.81
CA GLY A 101 0.05 -36.65 30.89
C GLY A 101 0.51 -37.92 30.18
N GLY A 102 1.65 -37.84 29.47
CA GLY A 102 2.23 -38.98 28.75
C GLY A 102 3.42 -39.62 29.46
N PRO A 103 4.10 -40.62 28.85
CA PRO A 103 5.28 -41.27 29.38
C PRO A 103 6.46 -40.29 29.42
N ALA A 104 7.50 -40.65 30.20
CA ALA A 104 8.78 -39.91 30.24
C ALA A 104 9.43 -39.87 28.85
N GLY A 105 10.11 -38.79 28.54
CA GLY A 105 10.89 -38.63 27.33
C GLY A 105 10.71 -37.29 26.60
N PRO A 106 11.21 -37.20 25.36
CA PRO A 106 11.22 -35.97 24.60
C PRO A 106 9.79 -35.57 24.18
N ARG A 107 9.42 -34.33 24.51
CA ARG A 107 8.15 -33.72 24.15
C ARG A 107 8.39 -32.40 23.44
N LYS A 108 7.63 -32.14 22.37
CA LYS A 108 7.63 -30.86 21.70
C LYS A 108 6.76 -29.87 22.47
N VAL A 109 7.36 -28.76 22.84
CA VAL A 109 6.68 -27.62 23.47
C VAL A 109 6.78 -26.42 22.53
N GLN A 110 5.66 -25.81 22.25
CA GLN A 110 5.55 -24.63 21.43
C GLN A 110 5.15 -23.43 22.29
N VAL A 111 5.79 -22.30 22.02
CA VAL A 111 5.49 -21.02 22.66
C VAL A 111 5.22 -20.00 21.56
N ASP A 112 3.99 -19.48 21.53
CA ASP A 112 3.54 -18.44 20.61
C ASP A 112 3.42 -17.12 21.37
N TYR A 113 3.84 -16.03 20.76
CA TYR A 113 3.66 -14.69 21.32
C TYR A 113 3.83 -13.59 20.28
N LEU A 114 3.30 -12.41 20.58
CA LEU A 114 3.54 -11.19 19.82
C LEU A 114 4.69 -10.38 20.40
N ALA A 115 5.47 -9.76 19.52
CA ALA A 115 6.45 -8.77 19.91
C ALA A 115 6.50 -7.62 18.92
N PRO A 116 6.66 -6.37 19.39
CA PRO A 116 6.81 -5.19 18.53
C PRO A 116 8.23 -5.08 17.96
N ARG A 117 8.42 -4.06 17.11
CA ARG A 117 9.70 -3.61 16.55
C ARG A 117 10.30 -4.49 15.44
N LEU A 118 9.55 -5.41 14.88
CA LEU A 118 9.79 -5.96 13.57
C LEU A 118 8.76 -5.37 12.61
N SER A 119 9.20 -4.88 11.48
CA SER A 119 8.33 -4.29 10.47
C SER A 119 8.85 -4.60 9.08
N TRP A 120 7.97 -4.48 8.11
CA TRP A 120 8.36 -4.58 6.72
C TRP A 120 7.63 -3.52 5.88
N LYS A 121 8.19 -3.22 4.72
CA LYS A 121 7.61 -2.31 3.73
C LYS A 121 7.91 -2.85 2.35
N SER A 122 6.99 -2.65 1.41
CA SER A 122 7.25 -2.87 0.00
C SER A 122 7.64 -1.59 -0.71
N ASP A 123 8.54 -1.71 -1.66
CA ASP A 123 8.92 -0.67 -2.60
C ASP A 123 9.02 -1.23 -4.01
N TYR A 124 8.67 -0.39 -4.97
CA TYR A 124 8.57 -0.77 -6.36
C TYR A 124 9.41 0.14 -7.24
N SER A 125 9.99 -0.47 -8.28
CA SER A 125 10.61 0.25 -9.39
C SER A 125 9.79 -0.01 -10.64
N LEU A 126 9.24 1.03 -11.24
CA LEU A 126 8.45 0.95 -12.45
C LEU A 126 9.24 1.57 -13.60
N VAL A 127 9.53 0.80 -14.63
CA VAL A 127 10.22 1.26 -15.82
C VAL A 127 9.23 1.33 -16.98
N LEU A 128 9.03 2.55 -17.49
CA LEU A 128 8.20 2.79 -18.66
C LEU A 128 8.99 2.43 -19.91
N ALA A 129 8.42 1.56 -20.76
CA ALA A 129 8.94 1.36 -22.07
C ALA A 129 8.84 2.65 -22.90
N PRO A 130 9.79 2.92 -23.81
CA PRO A 130 9.64 4.05 -24.73
C PRO A 130 8.29 3.95 -25.45
N PRO A 131 7.59 5.07 -25.67
CA PRO A 131 6.30 5.05 -26.34
C PRO A 131 6.45 4.39 -27.71
N ALA A 132 5.75 3.27 -27.87
CA ALA A 132 5.71 2.59 -29.17
C ALA A 132 5.02 3.54 -30.16
N ARG A 133 5.60 3.69 -31.37
CA ARG A 133 4.98 4.48 -32.45
C ARG A 133 3.71 3.85 -33.03
N SER A 134 3.25 2.73 -32.44
CA SER A 134 2.07 1.99 -32.86
C SER A 134 0.92 2.16 -31.84
N ALA A 135 -0.31 1.89 -32.27
CA ALA A 135 -1.52 1.92 -31.44
C ALA A 135 -1.60 0.78 -30.38
N ALA A 136 -0.53 0.05 -30.14
CA ALA A 136 -0.47 -0.97 -29.11
C ALA A 136 -0.43 -0.31 -27.70
N PRO A 137 -1.05 -0.94 -26.69
CA PRO A 137 -0.93 -0.47 -25.31
C PRO A 137 0.54 -0.39 -24.92
N ALA A 138 0.91 0.68 -24.23
CA ALA A 138 2.25 0.81 -23.71
C ALA A 138 2.49 -0.30 -22.67
N GLU A 139 3.73 -0.82 -22.64
CA GLU A 139 4.14 -1.79 -21.63
C GLU A 139 5.00 -1.11 -20.57
N MET A 140 4.91 -1.61 -19.34
CA MET A 140 5.79 -1.24 -18.26
C MET A 140 6.35 -2.49 -17.58
N LEU A 141 7.53 -2.34 -17.00
CA LEU A 141 8.16 -3.37 -16.16
C LEU A 141 8.10 -2.93 -14.71
N LEU A 142 7.55 -3.76 -13.85
CA LEU A 142 7.46 -3.53 -12.42
C LEU A 142 8.36 -4.53 -11.69
N ASP A 143 9.30 -4.01 -10.88
CA ASP A 143 10.07 -4.77 -9.91
C ASP A 143 9.55 -4.45 -8.51
N GLY A 144 9.28 -5.50 -7.72
CA GLY A 144 8.83 -5.37 -6.34
C GLY A 144 9.89 -5.87 -5.37
N TRP A 145 10.10 -5.13 -4.30
CA TRP A 145 11.01 -5.43 -3.21
C TRP A 145 10.32 -5.32 -1.86
N VAL A 146 10.79 -6.10 -0.91
CA VAL A 146 10.41 -6.00 0.50
C VAL A 146 11.63 -5.67 1.33
N SER A 147 11.49 -4.68 2.18
CA SER A 147 12.48 -4.27 3.16
C SER A 147 12.01 -4.66 4.55
N VAL A 148 12.75 -5.55 5.22
CA VAL A 148 12.47 -6.00 6.59
C VAL A 148 13.40 -5.30 7.55
N ARG A 149 12.85 -4.75 8.62
CA ARG A 149 13.58 -4.03 9.66
C ARG A 149 13.35 -4.65 11.03
N ASN A 150 14.45 -4.88 11.76
CA ASN A 150 14.43 -5.39 13.12
C ASN A 150 15.02 -4.34 14.07
N ASP A 151 14.17 -3.67 14.82
CA ASP A 151 14.55 -2.69 15.85
C ASP A 151 14.43 -3.25 17.27
N SER A 152 14.29 -4.56 17.44
CA SER A 152 14.13 -5.19 18.76
C SER A 152 15.39 -5.16 19.62
N GLY A 153 16.56 -5.07 18.99
CA GLY A 153 17.86 -5.17 19.67
C GLY A 153 18.41 -6.59 19.76
N MET A 154 17.67 -7.58 19.26
CA MET A 154 18.06 -8.98 19.28
C MET A 154 17.97 -9.57 17.86
N ASP A 155 19.01 -10.32 17.46
CA ASP A 155 19.00 -11.03 16.19
C ASP A 155 17.91 -12.11 16.20
N VAL A 156 17.22 -12.26 15.10
CA VAL A 156 16.18 -13.27 14.92
C VAL A 156 16.60 -14.22 13.80
N CYS A 157 16.55 -15.52 14.09
CA CYS A 157 16.67 -16.56 13.07
C CYS A 157 15.40 -17.40 13.10
N ALA A 158 14.68 -17.44 11.95
CA ALA A 158 13.44 -18.18 11.82
C ALA A 158 13.49 -19.23 10.69
N GLY A 159 12.93 -20.40 10.96
CA GLY A 159 12.82 -21.51 10.01
C GLY A 159 11.96 -21.16 8.81
N ASP A 160 10.80 -20.57 9.05
CA ASP A 160 9.89 -20.05 8.02
C ASP A 160 9.54 -18.58 8.37
N VAL A 161 9.55 -17.70 7.38
CA VAL A 161 9.21 -16.30 7.55
C VAL A 161 8.10 -15.89 6.57
N ASP A 162 7.00 -15.38 7.12
CA ASP A 162 5.90 -14.81 6.38
C ASP A 162 5.78 -13.30 6.65
N LEU A 163 5.43 -12.55 5.62
CA LEU A 163 5.01 -11.17 5.71
C LEU A 163 3.47 -11.12 5.64
N VAL A 164 2.86 -10.40 6.54
CA VAL A 164 1.41 -10.28 6.61
C VAL A 164 1.01 -8.90 6.14
N ALA A 165 0.30 -8.85 5.00
CA ALA A 165 -0.26 -7.65 4.41
C ALA A 165 -1.75 -7.59 4.68
N GLY A 166 -2.26 -6.45 5.14
CA GLY A 166 -3.66 -6.21 5.45
C GLY A 166 -3.85 -5.47 6.77
N GLU A 167 -5.07 -5.02 7.05
CA GLU A 167 -5.39 -4.32 8.29
C GLU A 167 -5.62 -5.31 9.44
N VAL A 168 -4.57 -5.67 10.16
CA VAL A 168 -4.68 -6.42 11.40
C VAL A 168 -4.74 -5.44 12.56
N GLN A 169 -5.82 -5.49 13.36
CA GLN A 169 -5.97 -4.62 14.51
C GLN A 169 -5.26 -5.23 15.73
N PHE A 170 -4.27 -4.53 16.25
CA PHE A 170 -3.64 -4.85 17.52
C PHE A 170 -4.15 -3.89 18.60
N LEU A 171 -4.57 -4.45 19.73
CA LEU A 171 -4.88 -3.63 20.89
C LEU A 171 -3.58 -3.18 21.56
N ALA A 172 -3.41 -1.88 21.71
CA ALA A 172 -2.25 -1.32 22.40
C ALA A 172 -2.42 -1.46 23.92
N GLU A 173 -2.20 -2.64 24.47
CA GLU A 173 -2.00 -2.79 25.91
C GLU A 173 -0.52 -2.49 26.23
N GLY A 174 -0.27 -1.28 26.75
CA GLY A 174 0.97 -0.93 27.45
C GLY A 174 2.20 -0.62 26.60
N ALA A 175 2.13 -0.63 25.27
CA ALA A 175 3.20 -0.11 24.44
C ALA A 175 2.79 1.28 23.91
N ALA A 176 3.53 2.32 24.32
CA ALA A 176 3.42 3.61 23.66
C ALA A 176 3.70 3.39 22.16
N ALA A 177 2.65 3.39 21.35
CA ALA A 177 2.80 3.34 19.91
C ALA A 177 3.79 4.44 19.50
N PRO A 178 4.77 4.15 18.64
CA PRO A 178 5.63 5.19 18.09
C PRO A 178 4.72 6.23 17.43
N ARG A 179 4.72 7.46 17.93
CA ARG A 179 3.84 8.56 17.49
C ARG A 179 3.95 8.91 16.00
N ASP A 180 4.91 8.32 15.29
CA ASP A 180 5.16 8.63 13.88
C ASP A 180 4.36 7.77 12.88
N TYR A 181 3.66 6.72 13.32
CA TYR A 181 2.89 5.85 12.40
C TYR A 181 1.43 6.29 12.19
N THR A 182 0.86 7.06 13.10
CA THR A 182 -0.55 7.53 12.99
C THR A 182 -0.74 8.65 11.97
N ALA A 183 0.30 9.41 11.66
CA ALA A 183 0.21 10.50 10.66
C ALA A 183 0.04 9.97 9.22
N ASN A 184 0.55 8.78 8.90
CA ASN A 184 0.44 8.22 7.56
C ASN A 184 -0.89 7.49 7.28
N ALA A 185 -1.55 6.95 8.32
CA ALA A 185 -2.84 6.30 8.16
C ALA A 185 -4.00 7.29 7.95
N GLN A 186 -3.90 8.49 8.49
CA GLN A 186 -4.90 9.55 8.28
C GLN A 186 -4.78 10.23 6.92
N GLN A 187 -3.58 10.32 6.34
CA GLN A 187 -3.41 10.86 4.99
C GLN A 187 -3.89 9.89 3.89
N ALA A 188 -3.85 8.58 4.13
CA ALA A 188 -4.39 7.59 3.19
C ALA A 188 -5.92 7.62 3.07
N ARG A 189 -6.63 8.17 4.07
CA ARG A 189 -8.11 8.29 4.05
C ARG A 189 -8.64 9.43 3.18
N PHE A 190 -7.80 10.35 2.75
CA PHE A 190 -8.23 11.55 2.01
C PHE A 190 -7.95 11.52 0.51
N SER A 191 -7.25 10.52 -0.03
CA SER A 191 -6.95 10.43 -1.46
C SER A 191 -7.57 9.22 -2.18
N GLY A 192 -8.30 8.37 -1.48
CA GLY A 192 -9.01 7.24 -2.06
C GLY A 192 -10.44 7.62 -2.44
N GLY A 193 -10.67 8.02 -3.68
CA GLY A 193 -12.01 7.98 -4.25
C GLY A 193 -12.49 6.53 -4.24
N VAL A 194 -13.59 6.28 -3.54
CA VAL A 194 -14.26 4.99 -3.44
C VAL A 194 -14.74 4.62 -4.84
N ALA A 195 -14.10 3.66 -5.49
CA ALA A 195 -14.71 2.94 -6.59
C ALA A 195 -15.55 1.82 -5.95
N GLU A 196 -16.85 2.03 -5.85
CA GLU A 196 -17.79 0.94 -5.59
C GLU A 196 -17.74 -0.01 -6.79
N ALA A 197 -17.13 -1.18 -6.58
CA ALA A 197 -17.26 -2.30 -7.49
C ALA A 197 -18.56 -3.03 -7.14
N GLU A 198 -19.51 -3.01 -8.05
CA GLU A 198 -20.69 -3.88 -7.98
C GLU A 198 -20.26 -5.35 -7.91
N SER A 199 -20.78 -6.03 -6.91
CA SER A 199 -20.53 -7.42 -6.60
C SER A 199 -21.21 -8.36 -7.59
N GLY A 200 -20.42 -8.97 -8.46
CA GLY A 200 -20.77 -10.22 -9.13
C GLY A 200 -20.28 -11.38 -8.28
N GLY A 201 -21.19 -12.22 -7.81
CA GLY A 201 -20.92 -13.28 -6.86
C GLY A 201 -19.92 -14.33 -7.37
N ALA A 202 -18.97 -14.65 -6.51
CA ALA A 202 -18.29 -15.92 -6.44
C ALA A 202 -18.09 -16.25 -4.97
N ASP A 203 -18.49 -17.45 -4.57
CA ASP A 203 -18.30 -18.04 -3.24
C ASP A 203 -16.85 -17.89 -2.80
N VAL A 204 -16.59 -17.01 -1.84
CA VAL A 204 -15.33 -16.96 -1.12
C VAL A 204 -15.54 -17.58 0.25
N ALA A 205 -15.28 -18.88 0.32
CA ALA A 205 -15.08 -19.55 1.60
C ALA A 205 -13.83 -18.97 2.28
N GLY A 206 -14.02 -18.29 3.40
CA GLY A 206 -12.94 -17.78 4.25
C GLY A 206 -12.58 -16.32 3.98
N LEU A 207 -13.21 -15.42 4.71
CA LEU A 207 -12.76 -14.04 4.89
C LEU A 207 -11.40 -14.03 5.61
N SER A 208 -10.30 -14.23 4.87
CA SER A 208 -8.99 -13.87 5.38
C SER A 208 -8.83 -12.36 5.26
N VAL A 209 -8.88 -11.67 6.37
CA VAL A 209 -8.69 -10.21 6.47
C VAL A 209 -7.27 -9.80 6.05
N PHE A 210 -6.38 -10.74 5.84
CA PHE A 210 -4.98 -10.52 5.51
C PHE A 210 -4.46 -11.56 4.49
N THR A 211 -3.39 -11.17 3.80
CA THR A 211 -2.66 -12.06 2.88
C THR A 211 -1.26 -12.34 3.44
N ARG A 212 -0.86 -13.60 3.43
CA ARG A 212 0.51 -14.01 3.78
C ARG A 212 1.36 -14.11 2.52
N LEU A 213 2.54 -13.51 2.60
CA LEU A 213 3.57 -13.54 1.56
C LEU A 213 4.79 -14.26 2.13
N GLY A 214 5.08 -15.46 1.67
CA GLY A 214 6.25 -16.21 2.13
C GLY A 214 7.53 -15.49 1.74
N LEU A 215 8.35 -15.13 2.73
CA LEU A 215 9.65 -14.51 2.48
C LEU A 215 10.73 -15.57 2.19
N GLY A 216 10.61 -16.74 2.79
CA GLY A 216 11.54 -17.86 2.62
C GLY A 216 11.82 -18.62 3.91
N ARG A 217 12.83 -19.48 3.84
CA ARG A 217 13.23 -20.37 4.94
C ARG A 217 14.61 -20.05 5.46
N ASN A 218 14.85 -20.35 6.76
CA ASN A 218 16.12 -20.17 7.45
C ASN A 218 16.68 -18.75 7.29
N ILE A 219 15.82 -17.75 7.55
CA ILE A 219 16.17 -16.35 7.39
C ILE A 219 16.68 -15.79 8.72
N ALA A 220 17.88 -15.20 8.66
CA ALA A 220 18.44 -14.42 9.75
C ALA A 220 18.17 -12.94 9.53
N ILE A 221 17.57 -12.28 10.52
CA ILE A 221 17.25 -10.86 10.52
C ILE A 221 18.05 -10.20 11.65
N ALA A 222 19.13 -9.52 11.28
CA ALA A 222 20.02 -8.87 12.24
C ALA A 222 19.32 -7.68 12.92
N ALA A 223 19.66 -7.46 14.20
CA ALA A 223 19.18 -6.34 14.98
C ALA A 223 19.85 -5.03 14.56
N ASN A 224 19.09 -3.93 14.56
CA ASN A 224 19.55 -2.53 14.62
C ASN A 224 20.36 -1.95 13.46
N ALA A 225 20.79 -2.71 12.46
CA ALA A 225 21.79 -2.17 11.55
C ALA A 225 21.47 -2.35 10.06
N LEU A 226 20.74 -3.35 9.70
CA LEU A 226 20.55 -3.70 8.30
C LEU A 226 19.07 -3.85 8.00
N ILE A 227 18.65 -3.13 6.98
CA ILE A 227 17.39 -3.43 6.33
C ILE A 227 17.67 -4.60 5.38
N GLY A 228 17.17 -5.78 5.72
CA GLY A 228 17.18 -6.92 4.81
C GLY A 228 16.25 -6.60 3.64
N ARG A 229 16.76 -6.64 2.40
CA ARG A 229 15.98 -6.36 1.21
C ARG A 229 15.83 -7.64 0.39
N PHE A 230 14.59 -8.03 0.13
CA PHE A 230 14.25 -9.28 -0.57
C PHE A 230 13.41 -8.99 -1.81
N PRO A 231 13.64 -9.69 -2.93
CA PRO A 231 12.79 -9.52 -4.10
C PRO A 231 11.40 -10.13 -3.85
N LEU A 232 10.36 -9.34 -4.08
CA LEU A 232 8.99 -9.83 -4.10
C LEU A 232 8.68 -10.48 -5.45
N PHE A 233 9.05 -9.79 -6.52
CA PHE A 233 9.07 -10.28 -7.89
C PHE A 233 9.99 -9.38 -8.74
N GLN A 234 10.39 -9.88 -9.90
CA GLN A 234 11.25 -9.14 -10.81
C GLN A 234 10.67 -9.15 -12.22
N ARG A 235 10.75 -7.99 -12.89
CA ARG A 235 10.36 -7.77 -14.29
C ARG A 235 8.93 -8.24 -14.62
N LEU A 236 7.98 -7.96 -13.73
CA LEU A 236 6.58 -8.18 -14.01
C LEU A 236 6.15 -7.23 -15.15
N LYS A 237 5.73 -7.81 -16.28
CA LYS A 237 5.23 -7.05 -17.43
C LYS A 237 3.76 -6.73 -17.19
N LEU A 238 3.41 -5.46 -17.33
CA LEU A 238 2.05 -4.98 -17.19
C LEU A 238 1.70 -4.09 -18.39
N SER A 239 0.47 -4.21 -18.86
CA SER A 239 -0.09 -3.25 -19.83
C SER A 239 -0.45 -1.97 -19.09
N VAL A 240 -0.16 -0.82 -19.70
CA VAL A 240 -0.44 0.49 -19.09
C VAL A 240 -1.20 1.39 -20.04
N GLU A 241 -2.23 2.05 -19.51
CA GLU A 241 -2.91 3.15 -20.18
C GLU A 241 -2.47 4.47 -19.55
N GLN A 242 -1.87 5.36 -20.34
CA GLN A 242 -1.57 6.71 -19.89
C GLN A 242 -2.81 7.59 -20.06
N ARG A 243 -3.27 8.20 -18.97
CA ARG A 243 -4.37 9.16 -18.95
C ARG A 243 -3.86 10.54 -18.58
N ASN A 244 -4.17 11.54 -19.42
CA ASN A 244 -3.87 12.93 -19.12
C ASN A 244 -5.13 13.58 -18.56
N ILE A 245 -5.15 13.84 -17.25
CA ILE A 245 -6.35 14.22 -16.50
C ILE A 245 -6.30 15.69 -16.14
N PHE A 246 -7.35 16.42 -16.49
CA PHE A 246 -7.62 17.76 -16.01
C PHE A 246 -8.83 17.68 -15.08
N GLU A 247 -8.57 17.61 -13.78
CA GLU A 247 -9.60 17.42 -12.77
C GLU A 247 -9.85 18.71 -11.98
N ASN A 248 -11.10 19.09 -11.85
CA ASN A 248 -11.54 20.22 -11.04
C ASN A 248 -12.43 19.72 -9.91
N ASP A 249 -12.07 20.08 -8.69
CA ASP A 249 -12.86 19.81 -7.51
C ASP A 249 -14.16 20.62 -7.53
N ALA A 250 -15.23 20.03 -7.01
CA ALA A 250 -16.52 20.69 -6.81
C ALA A 250 -16.41 22.02 -6.04
N ARG A 251 -15.49 22.11 -5.10
CA ARG A 251 -15.24 23.33 -4.31
C ARG A 251 -14.81 24.53 -5.15
N THR A 252 -14.20 24.30 -6.32
CA THR A 252 -13.81 25.39 -7.22
C THR A 252 -14.99 25.97 -7.99
N GLN A 253 -16.14 25.32 -7.97
CA GLN A 253 -17.38 25.84 -8.60
C GLN A 253 -18.06 26.92 -7.77
N THR A 254 -17.89 26.90 -6.44
CA THR A 254 -18.56 27.83 -5.51
C THR A 254 -17.94 29.21 -5.44
N LEU A 255 -16.70 29.39 -5.84
CA LEU A 255 -15.93 30.60 -5.60
C LEU A 255 -16.14 31.73 -6.61
N GLY A 256 -17.24 31.78 -7.37
CA GLY A 256 -17.41 32.86 -8.33
C GLY A 256 -18.83 33.12 -8.80
N ARG A 257 -19.38 34.29 -8.54
CA ARG A 257 -20.32 34.94 -9.44
C ARG A 257 -19.61 35.10 -10.78
N GLY A 258 -20.17 34.67 -11.91
CA GLY A 258 -19.60 34.58 -13.25
C GLY A 258 -18.30 35.33 -13.53
N GLY A 259 -17.43 34.76 -14.33
CA GLY A 259 -16.13 35.36 -14.71
C GLY A 259 -14.89 34.82 -14.00
N PHE A 260 -15.03 33.89 -13.07
CA PHE A 260 -13.86 33.29 -12.42
C PHE A 260 -13.11 32.33 -13.37
N MET A 261 -11.81 32.57 -13.56
CA MET A 261 -10.94 31.76 -14.40
C MET A 261 -9.81 31.17 -13.56
N LEU A 262 -9.64 29.88 -13.62
CA LEU A 262 -8.47 29.21 -13.05
C LEU A 262 -7.24 29.47 -13.94
N ALA A 263 -6.10 29.73 -13.32
CA ALA A 263 -4.83 29.83 -14.02
C ALA A 263 -4.53 28.54 -14.81
N PRO A 264 -3.85 28.64 -15.96
CA PRO A 264 -3.42 27.47 -16.72
C PRO A 264 -2.58 26.53 -15.85
N ARG A 265 -2.91 25.22 -15.89
CA ARG A 265 -2.14 24.20 -15.19
C ARG A 265 -1.92 22.98 -16.06
N GLY A 266 -0.80 22.30 -15.87
CA GLY A 266 -0.51 21.03 -16.54
C GLY A 266 -1.50 19.96 -16.17
N LEU A 267 -1.90 19.12 -17.13
CA LEU A 267 -2.70 17.93 -16.89
C LEU A 267 -1.90 16.92 -16.06
N GLU A 268 -2.58 16.26 -15.14
CA GLU A 268 -2.00 15.16 -14.40
C GLU A 268 -1.79 13.95 -15.32
N VAL A 269 -0.58 13.41 -15.30
CA VAL A 269 -0.24 12.20 -16.07
C VAL A 269 -0.40 11.02 -15.14
N ARG A 270 -1.45 10.21 -15.35
CA ARG A 270 -1.76 9.03 -14.56
C ARG A 270 -1.58 7.78 -15.41
N LEU A 271 -0.90 6.82 -14.84
CA LEU A 271 -0.69 5.50 -15.42
C LEU A 271 -1.68 4.55 -14.77
N VAL A 272 -2.56 3.97 -15.57
CA VAL A 272 -3.57 3.00 -15.13
C VAL A 272 -3.17 1.63 -15.62
N SER A 273 -3.16 0.66 -14.73
CA SER A 273 -2.79 -0.71 -15.02
C SER A 273 -3.59 -1.69 -14.18
N ARG A 274 -3.52 -2.96 -14.55
CA ARG A 274 -4.11 -4.06 -13.82
C ARG A 274 -3.03 -4.94 -13.22
N ASN A 275 -3.28 -5.44 -12.02
CA ASN A 275 -2.41 -6.45 -11.41
C ASN A 275 -2.66 -7.81 -12.07
N ASP A 276 -1.97 -8.09 -13.16
CA ASP A 276 -2.07 -9.37 -13.87
C ASP A 276 -1.19 -10.47 -13.23
N SER A 277 -0.58 -10.21 -12.07
CA SER A 277 0.14 -11.25 -11.33
C SER A 277 -0.82 -12.18 -10.59
N ALA A 278 -0.33 -13.37 -10.23
CA ALA A 278 -1.09 -14.33 -9.43
C ALA A 278 -1.17 -13.96 -7.94
N SER A 279 -0.51 -12.88 -7.52
CA SER A 279 -0.35 -12.50 -6.12
C SER A 279 -0.82 -11.07 -5.86
N LEU A 280 -1.14 -10.79 -4.60
CA LEU A 280 -1.40 -9.44 -4.13
C LEU A 280 -0.14 -8.57 -4.30
N LEU A 281 -0.31 -7.32 -4.72
CA LEU A 281 0.70 -6.26 -4.58
C LEU A 281 0.45 -5.55 -3.24
N PRO A 282 1.37 -5.66 -2.27
CA PRO A 282 1.26 -4.90 -1.02
C PRO A 282 1.30 -3.38 -1.26
N ALA A 283 0.76 -2.61 -0.31
CA ALA A 283 0.88 -1.16 -0.37
C ALA A 283 2.34 -0.72 -0.28
N GLY A 284 2.81 0.12 -1.21
CA GLY A 284 4.21 0.54 -1.21
C GLY A 284 4.49 1.76 -2.07
N VAL A 285 5.69 2.32 -1.91
CA VAL A 285 6.16 3.43 -2.72
C VAL A 285 6.64 2.90 -4.07
N VAL A 286 6.21 3.51 -5.15
CA VAL A 286 6.69 3.24 -6.50
C VAL A 286 7.53 4.40 -7.01
N THR A 287 8.74 4.10 -7.45
CA THR A 287 9.60 5.05 -8.17
C THR A 287 9.52 4.71 -9.66
N MET A 288 9.13 5.71 -10.45
CA MET A 288 8.94 5.56 -11.90
C MET A 288 10.17 6.05 -12.65
N TYR A 289 10.58 5.28 -13.62
CA TYR A 289 11.74 5.55 -14.49
C TYR A 289 11.31 5.58 -15.95
N SER A 290 11.84 6.53 -16.68
CA SER A 290 11.81 6.54 -18.15
C SER A 290 13.18 6.15 -18.69
N GLN A 291 13.21 5.37 -19.75
CA GLN A 291 14.46 5.08 -20.50
C GLN A 291 14.52 5.97 -21.73
N ASP A 292 15.15 7.12 -21.59
CA ASP A 292 15.48 7.96 -22.74
C ASP A 292 16.96 7.79 -23.09
N GLY A 293 17.26 7.42 -24.33
CA GLY A 293 18.63 7.19 -24.78
C GLY A 293 19.37 6.07 -24.04
N GLY A 294 18.66 5.13 -23.38
CA GLY A 294 19.25 4.02 -22.62
C GLY A 294 19.69 4.36 -21.20
N ILE A 295 19.48 5.60 -20.75
CA ILE A 295 19.78 6.04 -19.39
C ILE A 295 18.46 6.14 -18.61
N PRO A 296 18.30 5.37 -17.52
CA PRO A 296 17.09 5.48 -16.70
C PRO A 296 17.08 6.81 -15.94
N GLN A 297 15.99 7.57 -16.09
CA GLN A 297 15.75 8.82 -15.38
C GLN A 297 14.52 8.68 -14.50
N VAL A 298 14.59 9.16 -13.25
CA VAL A 298 13.42 9.23 -12.38
C VAL A 298 12.46 10.27 -12.94
N VAL A 299 11.22 9.85 -13.19
CA VAL A 299 10.16 10.70 -13.75
C VAL A 299 8.99 10.92 -12.79
N GLY A 300 9.01 10.28 -11.63
CA GLY A 300 8.01 10.46 -10.58
C GLY A 300 8.08 9.43 -9.48
N GLN A 301 7.35 9.70 -8.42
CA GLN A 301 7.11 8.76 -7.31
C GLN A 301 5.65 8.86 -6.89
N ASP A 302 5.06 7.74 -6.55
CA ASP A 302 3.69 7.63 -6.03
C ASP A 302 3.59 6.40 -5.12
N ARG A 303 2.38 6.06 -4.72
CA ARG A 303 2.09 4.87 -3.92
C ARG A 303 1.15 3.94 -4.67
N ILE A 304 1.51 2.66 -4.69
CA ILE A 304 0.58 1.59 -5.08
C ILE A 304 -0.21 1.22 -3.81
N PRO A 305 -1.55 1.24 -3.84
CA PRO A 305 -2.36 0.73 -2.74
C PRO A 305 -2.27 -0.80 -2.68
N ILE A 306 -2.78 -1.41 -1.61
CA ILE A 306 -2.98 -2.87 -1.59
C ILE A 306 -3.84 -3.23 -2.81
N THR A 307 -3.26 -4.03 -3.72
CA THR A 307 -3.91 -4.35 -5.00
C THR A 307 -3.97 -5.87 -5.17
N PRO A 308 -5.16 -6.48 -4.98
CA PRO A 308 -5.36 -7.90 -5.22
C PRO A 308 -5.03 -8.32 -6.65
N ALA A 309 -4.79 -9.61 -6.87
CA ALA A 309 -4.68 -10.17 -8.21
C ALA A 309 -5.94 -9.85 -9.03
N GLY A 310 -5.75 -9.40 -10.26
CA GLY A 310 -6.82 -9.01 -11.16
C GLY A 310 -7.45 -7.64 -10.89
N ALA A 311 -7.07 -6.91 -9.85
CA ALA A 311 -7.57 -5.58 -9.57
C ALA A 311 -6.79 -4.48 -10.32
N ASP A 312 -7.47 -3.39 -10.63
CA ASP A 312 -6.86 -2.23 -11.26
C ASP A 312 -6.18 -1.34 -10.22
N PHE A 313 -5.09 -0.71 -10.63
CA PHE A 313 -4.42 0.32 -9.84
C PHE A 313 -3.96 1.46 -10.72
N SER A 314 -3.70 2.60 -10.12
CA SER A 314 -3.15 3.75 -10.85
C SER A 314 -2.07 4.44 -10.04
N VAL A 315 -1.10 5.00 -10.76
CA VAL A 315 -0.02 5.81 -10.18
C VAL A 315 0.14 7.11 -10.96
N THR A 316 0.40 8.18 -10.25
CA THR A 316 0.56 9.51 -10.83
C THR A 316 2.03 9.79 -11.08
N GLN A 317 2.40 9.99 -12.34
CA GLN A 317 3.77 10.33 -12.73
C GLN A 317 4.11 11.79 -12.38
N GLY A 318 3.13 12.69 -12.53
CA GLY A 318 3.30 14.11 -12.31
C GLY A 318 2.35 14.94 -13.17
N ARG A 319 2.77 16.15 -13.54
CA ARG A 319 1.98 17.03 -14.42
C ARG A 319 2.67 17.29 -15.73
N SER A 320 1.91 17.26 -16.80
CA SER A 320 2.38 17.55 -18.15
C SER A 320 2.76 19.02 -18.28
N ASN A 321 3.92 19.28 -18.86
CA ASN A 321 4.33 20.63 -19.30
C ASN A 321 3.83 20.94 -20.74
N ILE A 322 3.38 19.92 -21.47
CA ILE A 322 2.93 20.01 -22.86
C ILE A 322 1.41 20.22 -22.93
N LEU A 323 0.67 19.46 -22.13
CA LEU A 323 -0.80 19.57 -22.06
C LEU A 323 -1.19 20.46 -20.88
N GLN A 324 -1.89 21.55 -21.19
CA GLN A 324 -2.35 22.50 -20.18
C GLN A 324 -3.85 22.72 -20.29
N GLY A 325 -4.50 22.86 -19.14
CA GLY A 325 -5.92 23.15 -19.05
C GLY A 325 -6.19 24.45 -18.33
N THR A 326 -7.22 25.15 -18.79
CA THR A 326 -7.82 26.30 -18.10
C THR A 326 -9.30 26.05 -17.94
N ARG A 327 -9.91 26.57 -16.89
CA ARG A 327 -11.34 26.48 -16.62
C ARG A 327 -11.91 27.84 -16.31
N ARG A 328 -13.07 28.15 -16.89
CA ARG A 328 -13.79 29.40 -16.68
C ARG A 328 -15.26 29.10 -16.39
N VAL A 329 -15.80 29.72 -15.36
CA VAL A 329 -17.25 29.83 -15.17
C VAL A 329 -17.73 31.05 -15.96
N VAL A 330 -18.46 30.78 -17.04
CA VAL A 330 -18.95 31.84 -17.94
C VAL A 330 -20.11 32.56 -17.29
N GLU A 331 -21.05 31.78 -16.79
CA GLU A 331 -22.29 32.30 -16.21
C GLU A 331 -22.78 31.39 -15.09
N ARG A 332 -23.41 32.00 -14.09
CA ARG A 332 -24.12 31.33 -13.02
C ARG A 332 -25.44 32.04 -12.76
N ARG A 333 -26.50 31.31 -12.85
CA ARG A 333 -27.88 31.82 -12.66
C ARG A 333 -28.59 30.99 -11.60
N GLU A 334 -29.27 31.70 -10.70
CA GLU A 334 -30.26 31.10 -9.83
C GLU A 334 -31.60 31.07 -10.58
N LEU A 335 -32.13 29.86 -10.71
CA LEU A 335 -33.45 29.64 -11.36
C LEU A 335 -34.47 29.39 -10.26
N THR A 336 -35.58 30.12 -10.30
CA THR A 336 -36.70 29.89 -9.38
C THR A 336 -37.52 28.71 -9.93
N ASP A 337 -37.74 27.67 -9.11
CA ASP A 337 -38.68 26.60 -9.48
C ASP A 337 -40.08 27.01 -9.04
N PRO A 338 -40.99 27.28 -10.00
CA PRO A 338 -42.33 27.72 -9.67
C PRO A 338 -43.20 26.61 -9.03
N THR A 339 -42.73 25.37 -9.05
CA THR A 339 -43.50 24.21 -8.55
C THR A 339 -43.08 23.74 -7.17
N ALA A 340 -41.94 24.20 -6.66
CA ALA A 340 -41.39 23.77 -5.37
C ALA A 340 -41.19 24.99 -4.44
N ARG A 341 -41.92 25.03 -3.34
CA ARG A 341 -41.69 26.01 -2.27
C ARG A 341 -40.30 25.76 -1.68
N ASN A 342 -39.34 26.63 -1.97
CA ASN A 342 -37.94 26.66 -1.43
C ASN A 342 -36.88 25.81 -2.13
N HIS A 343 -37.03 25.34 -3.34
CA HIS A 343 -35.92 24.73 -4.07
C HIS A 343 -35.29 25.74 -5.06
N MET A 344 -34.09 26.20 -4.73
CA MET A 344 -33.28 26.95 -5.69
C MET A 344 -32.68 25.99 -6.69
N LYS A 345 -32.90 26.20 -7.96
CA LYS A 345 -32.15 25.60 -9.05
C LYS A 345 -30.96 26.47 -9.37
N LEU A 346 -29.82 25.89 -9.55
CA LEU A 346 -28.61 26.59 -9.95
C LEU A 346 -28.20 26.12 -11.34
N SER A 347 -28.15 27.04 -12.31
CA SER A 347 -27.61 26.79 -13.64
C SER A 347 -26.23 27.42 -13.75
N THR A 348 -25.24 26.61 -14.17
CA THR A 348 -23.85 27.06 -14.31
C THR A 348 -23.33 26.69 -15.69
N VAL A 349 -22.83 27.69 -16.43
CA VAL A 349 -22.16 27.53 -17.72
C VAL A 349 -20.66 27.55 -17.51
N VAL A 350 -19.99 26.49 -17.97
CA VAL A 350 -18.55 26.29 -17.77
C VAL A 350 -17.87 26.07 -19.12
N GLU A 351 -16.71 26.67 -19.29
CA GLU A 351 -15.78 26.40 -20.38
C GLU A 351 -14.45 25.87 -19.83
N VAL A 352 -13.99 24.76 -20.41
CA VAL A 352 -12.65 24.21 -20.18
C VAL A 352 -11.89 24.23 -21.50
N VAL A 353 -10.71 24.79 -21.51
CA VAL A 353 -9.86 24.80 -22.71
C VAL A 353 -8.61 23.97 -22.41
N ILE A 354 -8.40 22.94 -23.23
CA ILE A 354 -7.19 22.10 -23.17
C ILE A 354 -6.32 22.47 -24.36
N THR A 355 -5.07 22.84 -24.07
CA THR A 355 -4.06 23.19 -25.07
C THR A 355 -2.97 22.14 -25.11
N ASN A 356 -2.65 21.66 -26.31
CA ASN A 356 -1.53 20.77 -26.58
C ASN A 356 -0.43 21.54 -27.31
N ARG A 357 0.72 21.69 -26.65
CA ARG A 357 1.92 22.34 -27.24
C ARG A 357 2.87 21.33 -27.91
N GLY A 358 2.58 20.02 -27.77
CA GLY A 358 3.36 18.94 -28.35
C GLY A 358 3.14 18.76 -29.83
N GLY A 359 4.03 17.97 -30.45
CA GLY A 359 3.96 17.60 -31.86
C GLY A 359 3.01 16.46 -32.19
N ASP A 360 2.57 15.70 -31.20
CA ASP A 360 1.72 14.52 -31.35
C ASP A 360 0.29 14.79 -30.82
N PRO A 361 -0.72 14.12 -31.39
CA PRO A 361 -2.09 14.20 -30.86
C PRO A 361 -2.14 13.56 -29.46
N ALA A 362 -3.00 14.07 -28.58
CA ALA A 362 -3.19 13.57 -27.24
C ALA A 362 -4.68 13.42 -26.91
N THR A 363 -4.97 12.53 -25.96
CA THR A 363 -6.32 12.46 -25.36
C THR A 363 -6.27 13.05 -23.96
N ALA A 364 -7.18 13.98 -23.69
CA ALA A 364 -7.39 14.56 -22.38
C ALA A 364 -8.68 14.00 -21.76
N PHE A 365 -8.62 13.71 -20.47
CA PHE A 365 -9.77 13.35 -19.64
C PHE A 365 -10.09 14.56 -18.76
N VAL A 366 -11.16 15.26 -19.08
CA VAL A 366 -11.61 16.42 -18.30
C VAL A 366 -12.62 15.95 -17.29
N ARG A 367 -12.26 16.02 -16.00
CA ARG A 367 -13.10 15.64 -14.87
C ARG A 367 -13.61 16.86 -14.17
N GLU A 368 -14.92 16.96 -14.05
CA GLU A 368 -15.59 18.06 -13.38
C GLU A 368 -16.38 17.55 -12.18
N GLY A 369 -15.94 17.96 -10.99
CA GLY A 369 -16.68 17.74 -9.77
C GLY A 369 -17.92 18.64 -9.72
N ILE A 370 -19.06 18.05 -9.42
CA ILE A 370 -20.33 18.78 -9.27
C ILE A 370 -20.59 18.99 -7.78
N GLU A 371 -20.69 20.24 -7.36
CA GLU A 371 -21.07 20.55 -6.01
C GLU A 371 -22.56 20.35 -5.81
N ASN A 372 -22.88 19.24 -5.20
CA ASN A 372 -24.22 18.95 -4.76
C ASN A 372 -24.28 19.23 -3.24
N TRP A 373 -24.94 20.30 -2.84
CA TRP A 373 -25.11 20.74 -1.46
C TRP A 373 -25.92 19.75 -0.57
N GLY A 374 -25.99 18.49 -0.97
CA GLY A 374 -26.69 17.45 -0.22
C GLY A 374 -28.17 17.33 -0.56
N TYR A 375 -28.66 18.08 -1.53
CA TYR A 375 -30.09 18.20 -1.85
C TYR A 375 -30.40 18.06 -3.33
N GLY A 376 -29.95 17.06 -4.03
CA GLY A 376 -30.56 16.90 -5.32
C GLY A 376 -29.70 16.32 -6.43
N ASP A 377 -30.39 16.00 -7.50
CA ASP A 377 -29.84 15.58 -8.75
C ASP A 377 -29.24 16.74 -9.53
N TRP A 378 -28.24 16.43 -10.33
CA TRP A 378 -27.71 17.34 -11.31
C TRP A 378 -27.87 16.79 -12.72
N THR A 379 -28.08 17.67 -13.67
CA THR A 379 -28.28 17.32 -15.08
C THR A 379 -27.45 18.25 -15.96
N VAL A 380 -26.80 17.70 -16.96
CA VAL A 380 -26.15 18.47 -18.01
C VAL A 380 -27.22 18.75 -19.08
N THR A 381 -27.56 20.02 -19.25
CA THR A 381 -28.59 20.45 -20.21
C THR A 381 -28.01 20.74 -21.58
N GLU A 382 -26.80 21.25 -21.64
CA GLU A 382 -26.08 21.52 -22.88
C GLU A 382 -24.64 21.07 -22.77
N THR A 383 -24.08 20.50 -23.82
CA THR A 383 -22.68 20.09 -23.86
C THR A 383 -22.10 20.08 -25.28
N SER A 384 -20.86 20.48 -25.42
CA SER A 384 -20.12 20.44 -26.69
C SER A 384 -19.50 19.08 -27.01
N HIS A 385 -19.35 18.21 -26.00
CA HIS A 385 -18.74 16.90 -26.12
C HIS A 385 -19.52 15.84 -25.32
N PRO A 386 -19.51 14.58 -25.76
CA PRO A 386 -20.05 13.48 -24.95
C PRO A 386 -19.39 13.42 -23.58
N HIS A 387 -20.19 13.13 -22.57
CA HIS A 387 -19.72 12.95 -21.21
C HIS A 387 -20.29 11.68 -20.58
N GLN A 388 -19.64 11.19 -19.54
CA GLN A 388 -20.14 10.13 -18.69
C GLN A 388 -20.16 10.58 -17.23
N LYS A 389 -21.16 10.14 -16.47
CA LYS A 389 -21.16 10.33 -15.01
C LYS A 389 -20.19 9.35 -14.37
N LEU A 390 -19.32 9.84 -13.47
CA LEU A 390 -18.46 9.04 -12.62
C LEU A 390 -18.98 9.14 -11.18
N GLY A 391 -19.99 8.32 -10.85
CA GLY A 391 -20.68 8.41 -9.56
C GLY A 391 -21.57 9.66 -9.44
N ASP A 392 -21.96 10.00 -8.22
CA ASP A 392 -22.98 11.01 -7.93
C ASP A 392 -22.52 12.47 -8.07
N ARG A 393 -21.22 12.71 -8.09
CA ARG A 393 -20.66 14.07 -7.98
C ARG A 393 -19.57 14.39 -9.00
N MET A 394 -19.40 13.58 -10.02
CA MET A 394 -18.36 13.80 -11.01
C MET A 394 -18.82 13.41 -12.40
N MET A 395 -18.38 14.15 -13.39
CA MET A 395 -18.49 13.77 -14.79
C MET A 395 -17.13 13.84 -15.48
N GLU A 396 -16.96 13.06 -16.54
CA GLU A 396 -15.76 12.99 -17.34
C GLU A 396 -16.08 13.17 -18.82
N PHE A 397 -15.25 14.00 -19.48
CA PHE A 397 -15.21 14.14 -20.92
C PHE A 397 -13.93 13.53 -21.45
N ARG A 398 -14.00 12.71 -22.48
CA ARG A 398 -12.85 12.21 -23.21
C ARG A 398 -12.65 13.03 -24.46
N VAL A 399 -11.59 13.80 -24.55
CA VAL A 399 -11.39 14.84 -25.54
C VAL A 399 -10.09 14.62 -26.33
N PRO A 400 -10.16 14.38 -27.66
CA PRO A 400 -8.97 14.36 -28.49
C PRO A 400 -8.46 15.79 -28.69
N VAL A 401 -7.17 16.02 -28.43
CA VAL A 401 -6.53 17.33 -28.57
C VAL A 401 -5.48 17.26 -29.67
N PRO A 402 -5.62 18.02 -30.77
CA PRO A 402 -4.70 17.97 -31.89
C PRO A 402 -3.31 18.49 -31.49
N PRO A 403 -2.27 18.10 -32.22
CA PRO A 403 -0.92 18.60 -32.01
C PRO A 403 -0.88 20.12 -32.24
N LYS A 404 -0.15 20.84 -31.38
CA LYS A 404 -0.01 22.31 -31.43
C LYS A 404 -1.35 23.05 -31.49
N GLY A 405 -2.40 22.46 -30.89
CA GLY A 405 -3.76 22.96 -30.96
C GLY A 405 -4.44 23.04 -29.60
N ALA A 406 -5.69 23.47 -29.61
CA ALA A 406 -6.53 23.53 -28.42
C ALA A 406 -7.95 23.06 -28.72
N VAL A 407 -8.59 22.50 -27.70
CA VAL A 407 -10.00 22.11 -27.76
C VAL A 407 -10.74 22.75 -26.59
N LYS A 408 -11.95 23.26 -26.88
CA LYS A 408 -12.83 23.84 -25.88
C LYS A 408 -13.96 22.88 -25.57
N VAL A 409 -14.11 22.48 -24.33
CA VAL A 409 -15.25 21.78 -23.76
C VAL A 409 -16.13 22.81 -23.08
N ALA A 410 -17.37 22.94 -23.55
CA ALA A 410 -18.36 23.81 -22.95
C ALA A 410 -19.56 22.99 -22.51
N TYR A 411 -20.10 23.28 -21.34
CA TYR A 411 -21.28 22.59 -20.81
C TYR A 411 -22.09 23.50 -19.88
N THR A 412 -23.36 23.19 -19.77
CA THR A 412 -24.30 23.81 -18.81
C THR A 412 -24.79 22.71 -17.87
N VAL A 413 -24.59 22.91 -16.56
CA VAL A 413 -25.08 22.00 -15.53
C VAL A 413 -26.17 22.70 -14.71
N GLU A 414 -27.26 22.02 -14.49
CA GLU A 414 -28.35 22.42 -13.58
C GLU A 414 -28.31 21.50 -12.36
N ILE A 415 -28.31 22.10 -11.16
CA ILE A 415 -28.37 21.44 -9.87
C ILE A 415 -29.72 21.80 -9.24
N ARG A 416 -30.45 20.76 -8.79
CA ARG A 416 -31.79 20.90 -8.18
C ARG A 416 -31.71 20.69 -6.68
#